data_6f9d6dd18c60dd2222e9bc4646765689
#
_entry.id   6f9d6dd18c60dd2222e9bc4646765689
#
_cell.length_a   1.000
_cell.length_b   1.000
_cell.length_c   1.000
_cell.angle_alpha   90.00
_cell.angle_beta   90.00
_cell.angle_gamma   90.00
#
_symmetry.space_group_name_H-M   'P 1'
#
loop_
_entity.id
_entity.type
_entity.pdbx_description
1 polymer ?
#
loop_
_entity_poly.entity_id
_entity_poly.type
_entity_poly.pdbx_seq_one_letter_code
_entity_poly.pdbx_strand_id
1 'polypeptide(L)'
;IDAHLIPAVKNIDLKRKTRYSPRSSSKPKIIPKSPDFLNGRRLTDFNDRMERDPSVNVWQMDTVIGKKGSEEKCLLTLLYTRTNLQLYFLLDSKTSENVVKVFDKIKDFLGPDLFKETFTVIKTDNGTEFSEPLLIETDPQTGEQLINIYFCEPRRSDQKGKCEKNHE
;
A
#
# COMPACT_ATOMS: atom_id res chain seq x y z
N ILE A 1 3.17 -20.60 -30.78
CA ILE A 1 2.34 -19.91 -31.77
C ILE A 1 3.21 -19.17 -32.79
N ASP A 2 4.42 -18.72 -32.42
CA ASP A 2 5.39 -18.15 -33.37
C ASP A 2 5.85 -19.17 -34.41
N ALA A 3 5.73 -20.48 -34.13
CA ALA A 3 6.04 -21.56 -35.03
C ALA A 3 4.90 -21.93 -36.00
N HIS A 4 3.82 -21.12 -36.06
CA HIS A 4 2.64 -21.34 -36.90
C HIS A 4 2.03 -22.77 -36.80
N LEU A 5 2.10 -23.36 -35.59
CA LEU A 5 1.55 -24.69 -35.31
C LEU A 5 0.00 -24.73 -35.48
N ILE A 6 -0.66 -23.58 -35.43
CA ILE A 6 -2.10 -23.41 -35.67
C ILE A 6 -2.26 -22.39 -36.80
N PRO A 7 -2.48 -22.80 -38.06
CA PRO A 7 -2.45 -21.90 -39.21
C PRO A 7 -3.47 -20.76 -39.18
N ALA A 8 -4.59 -20.97 -38.50
CA ALA A 8 -5.68 -19.98 -38.41
C ALA A 8 -5.48 -18.92 -37.31
N VAL A 9 -4.48 -19.09 -36.42
CA VAL A 9 -4.27 -18.20 -35.24
C VAL A 9 -2.91 -17.51 -35.35
N LYS A 10 -2.92 -16.20 -35.38
CA LYS A 10 -1.72 -15.37 -35.35
C LYS A 10 -1.47 -14.84 -33.92
N ASN A 11 -0.23 -14.45 -33.65
CA ASN A 11 0.13 -13.85 -32.38
C ASN A 11 -0.70 -12.61 -32.01
N ILE A 12 -1.18 -11.87 -33.03
CA ILE A 12 -2.05 -10.70 -32.85
C ILE A 12 -3.43 -11.06 -32.30
N ASP A 13 -3.89 -12.28 -32.54
CA ASP A 13 -5.22 -12.75 -32.09
C ASP A 13 -5.22 -13.12 -30.60
N LEU A 14 -4.04 -13.17 -29.97
CA LEU A 14 -3.92 -13.44 -28.54
C LEU A 14 -4.29 -12.21 -27.70
N LYS A 15 -5.24 -12.39 -26.82
CA LYS A 15 -5.82 -11.33 -25.96
C LYS A 15 -4.78 -10.45 -25.24
N ARG A 16 -3.58 -10.97 -24.93
CA ARG A 16 -2.51 -10.22 -24.28
C ARG A 16 -1.61 -9.44 -25.25
N LYS A 17 -1.45 -9.86 -26.51
CA LYS A 17 -0.63 -9.15 -27.49
C LYS A 17 -1.32 -7.93 -28.09
N THR A 18 -2.63 -7.95 -28.24
CA THR A 18 -3.40 -6.79 -28.75
C THR A 18 -3.42 -5.60 -27.78
N ARG A 19 -2.99 -5.79 -26.51
CA ARG A 19 -2.94 -4.73 -25.49
C ARG A 19 -1.53 -4.17 -25.25
N TYR A 20 -0.52 -4.63 -25.99
CA TYR A 20 0.84 -4.14 -25.81
C TYR A 20 1.01 -2.82 -26.57
N SER A 21 0.87 -1.68 -25.88
CA SER A 21 1.43 -0.42 -26.35
C SER A 21 2.95 -0.51 -26.31
N PRO A 22 3.66 -0.19 -27.42
CA PRO A 22 5.10 -0.07 -27.39
C PRO A 22 5.48 0.91 -26.27
N ARG A 23 6.37 0.49 -25.35
CA ARG A 23 6.91 1.41 -24.35
C ARG A 23 7.61 2.53 -25.07
N SER A 24 7.08 3.74 -24.97
CA SER A 24 7.77 4.95 -25.42
C SER A 24 9.16 4.96 -24.76
N SER A 25 10.19 5.25 -25.56
CA SER A 25 11.58 5.36 -25.10
C SER A 25 11.63 6.25 -23.86
N SER A 26 12.05 5.69 -22.75
CA SER A 26 12.03 6.34 -21.45
C SER A 26 12.95 7.57 -21.46
N LYS A 27 12.40 8.76 -21.22
CA LYS A 27 13.18 9.91 -20.79
C LYS A 27 14.07 9.50 -19.60
N PRO A 28 15.30 10.03 -19.46
CA PRO A 28 16.15 9.71 -18.34
C PRO A 28 15.36 9.93 -17.04
N LYS A 29 15.29 8.90 -16.20
CA LYS A 29 14.56 8.96 -14.93
C LYS A 29 15.35 9.86 -14.00
N ILE A 30 14.83 11.06 -13.75
CA ILE A 30 15.21 11.81 -12.55
C ILE A 30 14.81 10.93 -11.38
N ILE A 31 15.77 10.37 -10.66
CA ILE A 31 15.51 9.66 -9.40
C ILE A 31 15.12 10.76 -8.41
N PRO A 32 13.85 10.84 -7.99
CA PRO A 32 13.47 11.84 -6.99
C PRO A 32 14.27 11.56 -5.72
N LYS A 33 14.78 12.61 -5.07
CA LYS A 33 15.29 12.49 -3.70
C LYS A 33 14.24 11.78 -2.85
N SER A 34 14.66 10.77 -2.10
CA SER A 34 13.77 10.07 -1.18
C SER A 34 13.18 11.10 -0.20
N PRO A 35 11.86 11.19 -0.07
CA PRO A 35 11.25 12.09 0.91
C PRO A 35 11.78 11.82 2.32
N ASP A 36 11.98 12.86 3.12
CA ASP A 36 12.55 12.74 4.48
C ASP A 36 11.73 11.81 5.39
N PHE A 37 10.42 11.71 5.17
CA PHE A 37 9.55 10.83 5.96
C PHE A 37 9.85 9.33 5.76
N LEU A 38 10.60 8.95 4.71
CA LEU A 38 11.03 7.56 4.47
C LEU A 38 12.26 7.15 5.30
N ASN A 39 12.92 8.09 5.99
CA ASN A 39 14.05 7.76 6.83
C ASN A 39 13.64 6.92 8.03
N GLY A 40 14.25 5.73 8.20
CA GLY A 40 13.87 4.76 9.23
C GLY A 40 12.56 4.02 8.97
N ARG A 41 11.96 4.16 7.75
CA ARG A 41 10.68 3.52 7.37
C ARG A 41 10.77 2.73 6.07
N ARG A 42 11.97 2.33 5.68
CA ARG A 42 12.17 1.56 4.45
C ARG A 42 11.91 0.07 4.69
N LEU A 43 11.85 -0.70 3.62
CA LEU A 43 11.70 -2.16 3.70
C LEU A 43 12.84 -2.81 4.49
N THR A 44 14.06 -2.28 4.42
CA THR A 44 15.21 -2.72 5.23
C THR A 44 14.92 -2.59 6.72
N ASP A 45 14.41 -1.42 7.14
CA ASP A 45 14.07 -1.13 8.54
C ASP A 45 12.91 -2.04 9.02
N PHE A 46 11.96 -2.35 8.11
CA PHE A 46 10.91 -3.33 8.37
C PHE A 46 11.48 -4.73 8.61
N ASN A 47 12.42 -5.19 7.78
CA ASN A 47 13.03 -6.51 7.91
C ASN A 47 13.80 -6.61 9.23
N ASP A 48 14.60 -5.61 9.56
CA ASP A 48 15.32 -5.53 10.84
C ASP A 48 14.36 -5.55 12.05
N ARG A 49 13.18 -4.92 11.92
CA ARG A 49 12.14 -4.96 12.95
C ARG A 49 11.54 -6.34 13.09
N MET A 50 11.28 -7.03 11.98
CA MET A 50 10.73 -8.39 11.97
C MET A 50 11.72 -9.43 12.47
N GLU A 51 13.02 -9.25 12.23
CA GLU A 51 14.06 -10.12 12.78
C GLU A 51 14.15 -10.00 14.31
N ARG A 52 14.01 -8.77 14.84
CA ARG A 52 14.02 -8.53 16.30
C ARG A 52 12.79 -9.08 17.02
N ASP A 53 11.62 -8.98 16.39
CA ASP A 53 10.37 -9.46 16.98
C ASP A 53 9.42 -9.98 15.88
N PRO A 54 9.50 -11.28 15.55
CA PRO A 54 8.62 -11.91 14.56
C PRO A 54 7.16 -12.01 14.98
N SER A 55 6.86 -11.75 16.25
CA SER A 55 5.52 -11.92 16.82
C SER A 55 4.61 -10.70 16.65
N VAL A 56 5.13 -9.57 16.15
CA VAL A 56 4.34 -8.35 15.99
C VAL A 56 3.17 -8.49 15.01
N ASN A 57 2.13 -7.74 15.26
CA ASN A 57 0.98 -7.65 14.37
C ASN A 57 1.33 -6.81 13.16
N VAL A 58 1.33 -7.44 11.97
CA VAL A 58 1.63 -6.78 10.69
C VAL A 58 0.35 -6.61 9.88
N TRP A 59 0.07 -5.38 9.50
CA TRP A 59 -1.00 -5.02 8.58
C TRP A 59 -0.43 -4.54 7.24
N GLN A 60 -1.14 -4.79 6.17
CA GLN A 60 -0.86 -4.20 4.86
C GLN A 60 -1.93 -3.16 4.57
N MET A 61 -1.51 -1.97 4.17
CA MET A 61 -2.38 -0.85 3.84
C MET A 61 -2.29 -0.53 2.35
N ASP A 62 -3.44 -0.32 1.72
CA ASP A 62 -3.54 0.05 0.31
C ASP A 62 -4.79 0.88 0.04
N THR A 63 -4.84 1.55 -1.12
CA THR A 63 -6.03 2.23 -1.60
C THR A 63 -6.53 1.64 -2.90
N VAL A 64 -7.81 1.30 -2.95
CA VAL A 64 -8.47 0.78 -4.15
C VAL A 64 -9.32 1.89 -4.75
N ILE A 65 -9.02 2.25 -6.00
CA ILE A 65 -9.77 3.21 -6.78
C ILE A 65 -10.75 2.45 -7.65
N GLY A 66 -11.99 2.91 -7.72
CA GLY A 66 -13.01 2.36 -8.59
C GLY A 66 -12.72 2.58 -10.08
N LYS A 67 -13.75 2.72 -10.89
CA LYS A 67 -13.60 2.93 -12.34
C LYS A 67 -12.78 4.19 -12.64
N LYS A 68 -11.80 4.09 -13.55
CA LYS A 68 -11.04 5.26 -14.05
C LYS A 68 -12.01 6.35 -14.53
N GLY A 69 -11.85 7.55 -13.95
CA GLY A 69 -12.69 8.71 -14.27
C GLY A 69 -13.75 9.06 -13.22
N SER A 70 -13.95 8.24 -12.19
CA SER A 70 -14.67 8.63 -10.97
C SER A 70 -13.63 9.09 -9.93
N GLU A 71 -13.32 10.37 -9.90
CA GLU A 71 -12.25 10.93 -9.05
C GLU A 71 -12.63 11.05 -7.57
N GLU A 72 -13.85 10.68 -7.19
CA GLU A 72 -14.43 11.16 -5.94
C GLU A 72 -14.28 10.21 -4.76
N LYS A 73 -14.31 8.90 -4.96
CA LYS A 73 -14.27 7.97 -3.81
C LYS A 73 -13.33 6.81 -4.04
N CYS A 74 -12.62 6.43 -2.99
CA CYS A 74 -11.77 5.24 -2.99
C CYS A 74 -11.93 4.47 -1.68
N LEU A 75 -11.46 3.24 -1.64
CA LEU A 75 -11.45 2.43 -0.43
C LEU A 75 -10.02 2.40 0.14
N LEU A 76 -9.87 2.75 1.40
CA LEU A 76 -8.70 2.39 2.18
C LEU A 76 -8.90 0.95 2.66
N THR A 77 -7.93 0.09 2.41
CA THR A 77 -7.95 -1.31 2.82
C THR A 77 -6.84 -1.56 3.83
N LEU A 78 -7.17 -2.24 4.93
CA LEU A 78 -6.23 -2.71 5.93
C LEU A 78 -6.34 -4.22 6.03
N LEU A 79 -5.30 -4.94 5.63
CA LEU A 79 -5.23 -6.41 5.66
C LEU A 79 -4.33 -6.89 6.79
N TYR A 80 -4.89 -7.63 7.75
CA TYR A 80 -4.13 -8.31 8.78
C TYR A 80 -3.48 -9.58 8.22
N THR A 81 -2.15 -9.62 8.19
CA THR A 81 -1.42 -10.65 7.45
C THR A 81 -1.48 -12.05 8.03
N ARG A 82 -1.82 -12.21 9.31
CA ARG A 82 -1.91 -13.53 9.96
C ARG A 82 -3.19 -14.28 9.64
N THR A 83 -4.31 -13.59 9.64
CA THR A 83 -5.65 -14.20 9.48
C THR A 83 -6.29 -13.89 8.13
N ASN A 84 -5.70 -12.99 7.34
CA ASN A 84 -6.28 -12.40 6.14
C ASN A 84 -7.60 -11.63 6.41
N LEU A 85 -7.81 -11.17 7.66
CA LEU A 85 -8.89 -10.25 7.97
C LEU A 85 -8.63 -8.94 7.21
N GLN A 86 -9.61 -8.49 6.45
CA GLN A 86 -9.52 -7.25 5.68
C GLN A 86 -10.61 -6.27 6.11
N LEU A 87 -10.18 -5.07 6.47
CA LEU A 87 -11.06 -3.95 6.79
C LEU A 87 -11.10 -2.98 5.61
N TYR A 88 -12.25 -2.35 5.40
CA TYR A 88 -12.50 -1.42 4.32
C TYR A 88 -13.07 -0.12 4.87
N PHE A 89 -12.48 1.01 4.48
CA PHE A 89 -12.97 2.34 4.85
C PHE A 89 -13.18 3.17 3.59
N LEU A 90 -14.37 3.72 3.44
CA LEU A 90 -14.67 4.60 2.32
C LEU A 90 -14.03 5.98 2.57
N LEU A 91 -13.21 6.41 1.62
CA LEU A 91 -12.62 7.75 1.58
C LEU A 91 -13.36 8.60 0.54
N ASP A 92 -13.60 9.87 0.86
CA ASP A 92 -14.19 10.82 -0.08
C ASP A 92 -13.25 11.18 -1.24
N SER A 93 -11.94 11.11 -0.98
CA SER A 93 -10.90 11.27 -2.02
C SER A 93 -9.60 10.60 -1.57
N LYS A 94 -8.72 10.31 -2.55
CA LYS A 94 -7.40 9.70 -2.33
C LYS A 94 -6.38 10.74 -1.85
N THR A 95 -6.50 11.19 -0.60
CA THR A 95 -5.62 12.18 0.02
C THR A 95 -5.10 11.70 1.37
N SER A 96 -3.92 12.20 1.78
CA SER A 96 -3.34 11.89 3.09
C SER A 96 -4.24 12.33 4.24
N GLU A 97 -4.89 13.48 4.11
CA GLU A 97 -5.82 13.98 5.11
C GLU A 97 -6.99 13.03 5.39
N ASN A 98 -7.57 12.43 4.32
CA ASN A 98 -8.67 11.48 4.49
C ASN A 98 -8.21 10.15 5.10
N VAL A 99 -6.98 9.72 4.80
CA VAL A 99 -6.38 8.54 5.45
C VAL A 99 -6.17 8.82 6.94
N VAL A 100 -5.58 9.96 7.30
CA VAL A 100 -5.40 10.38 8.71
C VAL A 100 -6.73 10.39 9.46
N LYS A 101 -7.78 11.00 8.89
CA LYS A 101 -9.12 11.02 9.49
C LYS A 101 -9.69 9.63 9.80
N VAL A 102 -9.40 8.65 8.96
CA VAL A 102 -9.81 7.24 9.24
C VAL A 102 -9.05 6.71 10.44
N PHE A 103 -7.74 6.92 10.49
CA PHE A 103 -6.93 6.45 11.62
C PHE A 103 -7.30 7.17 12.93
N ASP A 104 -7.62 8.46 12.89
CA ASP A 104 -8.11 9.18 14.07
C ASP A 104 -9.41 8.57 14.61
N LYS A 105 -10.37 8.23 13.72
CA LYS A 105 -11.59 7.52 14.13
C LYS A 105 -11.31 6.14 14.72
N ILE A 106 -10.33 5.41 14.19
CA ILE A 106 -9.93 4.10 14.71
C ILE A 106 -9.28 4.28 16.10
N LYS A 107 -8.41 5.28 16.28
CA LYS A 107 -7.80 5.62 17.57
C LYS A 107 -8.86 6.00 18.61
N ASP A 108 -9.80 6.86 18.23
CA ASP A 108 -10.90 7.29 19.10
C ASP A 108 -11.79 6.10 19.53
N PHE A 109 -12.03 5.16 18.62
CA PHE A 109 -12.87 3.99 18.87
C PHE A 109 -12.19 2.95 19.77
N LEU A 110 -10.91 2.67 19.53
CA LEU A 110 -10.15 1.62 20.24
C LEU A 110 -9.48 2.15 21.51
N GLY A 111 -9.16 3.43 21.55
CA GLY A 111 -8.21 3.99 22.51
C GLY A 111 -6.75 3.67 22.15
N PRO A 112 -5.79 4.42 22.73
CA PRO A 112 -4.38 4.34 22.34
C PRO A 112 -3.77 2.97 22.61
N ASP A 113 -4.08 2.33 23.74
CA ASP A 113 -3.47 1.04 24.12
C ASP A 113 -3.87 -0.09 23.18
N LEU A 114 -5.18 -0.26 22.89
CA LEU A 114 -5.67 -1.30 22.01
C LEU A 114 -5.30 -0.99 20.55
N PHE A 115 -5.24 0.27 20.14
CA PHE A 115 -4.75 0.67 18.83
C PHE A 115 -3.29 0.26 18.63
N LYS A 116 -2.41 0.54 19.61
CA LYS A 116 -1.00 0.18 19.62
C LYS A 116 -0.79 -1.34 19.55
N GLU A 117 -1.58 -2.09 20.32
CA GLU A 117 -1.54 -3.57 20.32
C GLU A 117 -2.00 -4.15 18.97
N THR A 118 -3.09 -3.61 18.41
CA THR A 118 -3.71 -4.13 17.18
C THR A 118 -2.87 -3.82 15.95
N PHE A 119 -2.44 -2.55 15.79
CA PHE A 119 -1.81 -2.06 14.57
C PHE A 119 -0.29 -1.89 14.68
N THR A 120 0.39 -2.63 15.52
CA THR A 120 1.82 -2.47 15.86
C THR A 120 2.70 -2.07 14.67
N VAL A 121 2.52 -2.71 13.52
CA VAL A 121 3.27 -2.46 12.29
C VAL A 121 2.32 -2.40 11.09
N ILE A 122 2.43 -1.34 10.30
CA ILE A 122 1.71 -1.20 9.02
C ILE A 122 2.71 -1.11 7.88
N LYS A 123 2.50 -1.89 6.82
CA LYS A 123 3.28 -1.85 5.60
C LYS A 123 2.44 -1.30 4.45
N THR A 124 2.97 -0.32 3.71
CA THR A 124 2.26 0.33 2.59
C THR A 124 3.20 0.58 1.40
N ASP A 125 2.67 1.08 0.28
CA ASP A 125 3.48 1.60 -0.83
C ASP A 125 3.83 3.08 -0.64
N ASN A 126 4.50 3.66 -1.64
CA ASN A 126 4.87 5.08 -1.63
C ASN A 126 3.78 5.98 -2.26
N GLY A 127 2.50 5.66 -2.05
CA GLY A 127 1.40 6.51 -2.50
C GLY A 127 1.41 7.87 -1.80
N THR A 128 1.01 8.92 -2.51
CA THR A 128 0.93 10.29 -1.95
C THR A 128 -0.07 10.41 -0.81
N GLU A 129 -1.07 9.55 -0.78
CA GLU A 129 -2.04 9.43 0.31
C GLU A 129 -1.44 8.94 1.62
N PHE A 130 -0.23 8.40 1.60
CA PHE A 130 0.50 7.92 2.78
C PHE A 130 1.68 8.82 3.16
N SER A 131 1.71 10.05 2.67
CA SER A 131 2.83 10.99 2.87
C SER A 131 2.92 11.58 4.27
N GLU A 132 1.90 11.39 5.12
CA GLU A 132 1.84 11.90 6.48
C GLU A 132 1.87 10.78 7.54
N PRO A 133 2.92 9.91 7.54
CA PRO A 133 2.96 8.75 8.44
C PRO A 133 3.00 9.16 9.92
N LEU A 134 3.65 10.27 10.27
CA LEU A 134 3.75 10.74 11.64
C LEU A 134 2.39 10.99 12.28
N LEU A 135 1.43 11.56 11.53
CA LEU A 135 0.08 11.83 12.05
C LEU A 135 -0.70 10.54 12.34
N ILE A 136 -0.38 9.47 11.60
CA ILE A 136 -0.98 8.16 11.83
C ILE A 136 -0.29 7.43 12.99
N GLU A 137 1.04 7.53 13.06
CA GLU A 137 1.89 6.80 14.03
C GLU A 137 1.76 7.36 15.46
N THR A 138 1.44 8.62 15.62
CA THR A 138 1.45 9.30 16.94
C THR A 138 0.06 9.51 17.51
N ASP A 139 0.00 9.55 18.83
CA ASP A 139 -1.18 10.05 19.56
C ASP A 139 -1.23 11.59 19.45
N PRO A 140 -2.32 12.18 18.95
CA PRO A 140 -2.42 13.61 18.80
C PRO A 140 -2.44 14.39 20.14
N GLN A 141 -2.76 13.72 21.26
CA GLN A 141 -2.85 14.36 22.57
C GLN A 141 -1.53 14.32 23.34
N THR A 142 -0.83 13.18 23.29
CA THR A 142 0.38 12.96 24.07
C THR A 142 1.66 13.11 23.24
N GLY A 143 1.56 12.98 21.90
CA GLY A 143 2.72 12.90 21.01
C GLY A 143 3.48 11.56 21.09
N GLU A 144 2.95 10.59 21.85
CA GLU A 144 3.57 9.25 21.94
C GLU A 144 3.45 8.51 20.60
N GLN A 145 4.54 7.83 20.21
CA GLN A 145 4.51 6.94 19.04
C GLN A 145 3.78 5.64 19.41
N LEU A 146 2.64 5.39 18.76
CA LEU A 146 1.81 4.22 18.98
C LEU A 146 2.18 3.05 18.09
N ILE A 147 2.45 3.31 16.81
CA ILE A 147 2.69 2.29 15.78
C ILE A 147 3.85 2.68 14.88
N ASN A 148 4.26 1.77 13.98
CA ASN A 148 5.29 2.06 12.97
C ASN A 148 4.74 1.79 11.57
N ILE A 149 4.96 2.72 10.64
CA ILE A 149 4.62 2.56 9.23
C ILE A 149 5.89 2.36 8.42
N TYR A 150 5.90 1.33 7.57
CA TYR A 150 7.00 1.02 6.66
C TYR A 150 6.54 1.03 5.21
N PHE A 151 7.42 1.49 4.33
CA PHE A 151 7.15 1.66 2.92
C PHE A 151 7.86 0.60 2.08
N CYS A 152 7.12 -0.01 1.16
CA CYS A 152 7.68 -0.90 0.16
C CYS A 152 8.54 -0.13 -0.85
N GLU A 153 9.44 -0.81 -1.53
CA GLU A 153 10.20 -0.20 -2.61
C GLU A 153 9.28 0.18 -3.79
N PRO A 154 9.55 1.30 -4.46
CA PRO A 154 8.77 1.71 -5.62
C PRO A 154 8.75 0.63 -6.70
N ARG A 155 7.57 0.34 -7.25
CA ARG A 155 7.34 -0.65 -8.33
C ARG A 155 7.65 -2.11 -7.98
N ARG A 156 7.62 -2.45 -6.71
CA ARG A 156 7.80 -3.81 -6.19
C ARG A 156 6.49 -4.28 -5.55
N SER A 157 5.50 -4.58 -6.40
CA SER A 157 4.20 -5.11 -5.97
C SER A 157 4.32 -6.47 -5.28
N ASP A 158 5.33 -7.26 -5.64
CA ASP A 158 5.65 -8.53 -4.99
C ASP A 158 5.83 -8.41 -3.46
N GLN A 159 6.21 -7.24 -2.96
CA GLN A 159 6.38 -6.98 -1.53
C GLN A 159 5.06 -6.80 -0.76
N LYS A 160 3.93 -6.64 -1.45
CA LYS A 160 2.55 -6.59 -0.93
C LYS A 160 1.70 -7.82 -1.32
N GLY A 161 2.32 -8.93 -1.64
CA GLY A 161 1.69 -10.08 -2.28
C GLY A 161 0.41 -10.63 -1.63
N LYS A 162 0.13 -10.33 -0.35
CA LYS A 162 -1.13 -10.73 0.30
C LYS A 162 -2.28 -9.77 0.00
N CYS A 163 -2.03 -8.47 -0.05
CA CYS A 163 -3.05 -7.47 -0.38
C CYS A 163 -3.57 -7.64 -1.81
N GLU A 164 -2.66 -7.87 -2.77
CA GLU A 164 -3.02 -8.00 -4.19
C GLU A 164 -3.90 -9.23 -4.47
N LYS A 165 -3.64 -10.36 -3.79
CA LYS A 165 -4.44 -11.58 -3.93
C LYS A 165 -5.89 -11.43 -3.47
N ASN A 166 -6.16 -10.53 -2.54
CA ASN A 166 -7.51 -10.32 -2.01
C ASN A 166 -8.33 -9.31 -2.83
N HIS A 167 -7.72 -8.64 -3.81
CA HIS A 167 -8.41 -7.70 -4.71
C HIS A 167 -8.81 -8.32 -6.05
N GLU A 168 -8.43 -9.58 -6.33
CA GLU A 168 -8.84 -10.36 -7.49
C GLU A 168 -10.19 -11.04 -7.24
#